data_e7eefebff10aae3ed012d4a84505f36f
#
_entry.id   e7eefebff10aae3ed012d4a84505f36f
#
_cell.length_a   1.000
_cell.length_b   1.000
_cell.length_c   1.000
_cell.angle_alpha   90.00
_cell.angle_beta   90.00
_cell.angle_gamma   90.00
#
_symmetry.space_group_name_H-M   'P 1'
#
loop_
_entity.id
_entity.type
_entity.pdbx_description
1 polymer ?
#
loop_
_entity_poly.entity_id
_entity_poly.type
_entity_poly.pdbx_seq_one_letter_code
_entity_poly.pdbx_strand_id
1 'polypeptide(L)'
;MRLLTRSDFDGLACGALLVYMGLVTEWKFVHPKDIQDGLVEVTSNDILANIPYIKGCKLWFDHHSSESERLGPNTYFEGVSRKAPSCARVVYEYYGGDEKLGRFSEMIRYVDKVDAANLSSQEILNPHGWVLLGFLMDPRTGLGRFHNFTISNYELMEKLARACAEKDIDEILDMPDVKERVTVYFEQTELFREMVKKHVTVTGNALVADLRGVDPIYTGNRFLIYTLYPEQNISLWIVDGRNKANTVITVGYSVINRSATVDVGSLMLSYGGGGHQQVGTCQVANEDADRIIAEVIEKVR
;
A
#
# COMPACT_ATOMS: atom_id res chain seq x y z
N MET A 1 6.45 -13.69 -20.37
CA MET A 1 7.16 -12.44 -19.99
C MET A 1 7.32 -12.42 -18.48
N ARG A 2 8.20 -11.54 -17.97
CA ARG A 2 8.36 -11.31 -16.52
C ARG A 2 7.59 -10.05 -16.11
N LEU A 3 6.83 -10.12 -15.01
CA LEU A 3 6.17 -8.97 -14.40
C LEU A 3 7.09 -8.34 -13.34
N LEU A 4 7.29 -7.04 -13.40
CA LEU A 4 7.83 -6.23 -12.32
C LEU A 4 6.69 -5.42 -11.69
N THR A 5 6.45 -5.59 -10.39
CA THR A 5 5.33 -4.95 -9.70
C THR A 5 5.63 -4.73 -8.22
N ARG A 6 4.80 -3.95 -7.53
CA ARG A 6 4.88 -3.78 -6.07
C ARG A 6 4.37 -5.04 -5.34
N SER A 7 4.91 -5.26 -4.14
CA SER A 7 4.42 -6.29 -3.22
C SER A 7 3.27 -5.75 -2.38
N ASP A 8 2.13 -5.48 -3.03
CA ASP A 8 0.87 -5.07 -2.42
C ASP A 8 -0.33 -5.71 -3.15
N PHE A 9 -1.55 -5.42 -2.69
CA PHE A 9 -2.75 -6.06 -3.26
C PHE A 9 -3.01 -5.65 -4.71
N ASP A 10 -2.72 -4.41 -5.09
CA ASP A 10 -2.85 -3.92 -6.46
C ASP A 10 -1.86 -4.63 -7.40
N GLY A 11 -0.59 -4.71 -6.99
CA GLY A 11 0.43 -5.47 -7.74
C GLY A 11 0.11 -6.95 -7.84
N LEU A 12 -0.43 -7.56 -6.78
CA LEU A 12 -0.90 -8.95 -6.79
C LEU A 12 -2.00 -9.17 -7.82
N ALA A 13 -3.00 -8.29 -7.86
CA ALA A 13 -4.12 -8.39 -8.79
C ALA A 13 -3.69 -8.17 -10.25
N CYS A 14 -2.76 -7.24 -10.51
CA CYS A 14 -2.11 -7.12 -11.82
C CYS A 14 -1.47 -8.46 -12.24
N GLY A 15 -0.74 -9.10 -11.32
CA GLY A 15 -0.14 -10.42 -11.54
C GLY A 15 -1.18 -11.49 -11.87
N ALA A 16 -2.26 -11.57 -11.11
CA ALA A 16 -3.33 -12.54 -11.34
C ALA A 16 -3.97 -12.42 -12.73
N LEU A 17 -4.29 -11.18 -13.16
CA LEU A 17 -4.83 -10.93 -14.50
C LEU A 17 -3.87 -11.35 -15.60
N LEU A 18 -2.60 -10.96 -15.49
CA LEU A 18 -1.58 -11.24 -16.50
C LEU A 18 -1.22 -12.73 -16.58
N VAL A 19 -1.24 -13.44 -15.45
CA VAL A 19 -1.10 -14.92 -15.38
C VAL A 19 -2.28 -15.60 -16.06
N TYR A 20 -3.50 -15.20 -15.73
CA TYR A 20 -4.71 -15.77 -16.33
C TYR A 20 -4.71 -15.66 -17.85
N MET A 21 -4.20 -14.55 -18.38
CA MET A 21 -4.08 -14.33 -19.83
C MET A 21 -2.88 -15.06 -20.46
N GLY A 22 -2.08 -15.78 -19.69
CA GLY A 22 -0.89 -16.48 -20.20
C GLY A 22 0.26 -15.54 -20.62
N LEU A 23 0.24 -14.28 -20.20
CA LEU A 23 1.23 -13.29 -20.59
C LEU A 23 2.46 -13.30 -19.66
N VAL A 24 2.29 -13.69 -18.40
CA VAL A 24 3.33 -13.70 -17.36
C VAL A 24 3.55 -15.11 -16.85
N THR A 25 4.82 -15.51 -16.77
CA THR A 25 5.27 -16.79 -16.20
C THR A 25 6.23 -16.59 -15.02
N GLU A 26 6.85 -15.43 -14.95
CA GLU A 26 7.82 -15.03 -13.94
C GLU A 26 7.49 -13.65 -13.41
N TRP A 27 7.83 -13.36 -12.16
CA TRP A 27 7.70 -12.01 -11.59
C TRP A 27 8.78 -11.67 -10.58
N LYS A 28 8.93 -10.39 -10.36
CA LYS A 28 9.80 -9.82 -9.35
C LYS A 28 9.07 -8.68 -8.67
N PHE A 29 8.91 -8.79 -7.36
CA PHE A 29 8.40 -7.68 -6.55
C PHE A 29 9.53 -6.70 -6.29
N VAL A 30 9.25 -5.42 -6.52
CA VAL A 30 10.23 -4.35 -6.46
C VAL A 30 9.71 -3.15 -5.68
N HIS A 31 10.60 -2.41 -5.05
CA HIS A 31 10.25 -1.14 -4.46
C HIS A 31 10.33 -0.03 -5.52
N PRO A 32 9.35 0.91 -5.62
CA PRO A 32 9.38 1.99 -6.61
C PRO A 32 10.67 2.81 -6.60
N LYS A 33 11.24 3.03 -5.43
CA LYS A 33 12.52 3.74 -5.28
C LYS A 33 13.68 3.01 -5.94
N ASP A 34 13.75 1.68 -5.81
CA ASP A 34 14.83 0.89 -6.43
C ASP A 34 14.75 0.96 -7.97
N ILE A 35 13.54 1.05 -8.51
CA ILE A 35 13.30 1.28 -9.94
C ILE A 35 13.82 2.67 -10.35
N GLN A 36 13.46 3.72 -9.62
CA GLN A 36 13.89 5.09 -9.91
C GLN A 36 15.40 5.28 -9.78
N ASP A 37 16.03 4.58 -8.85
CA ASP A 37 17.48 4.62 -8.62
C ASP A 37 18.27 3.73 -9.60
N GLY A 38 17.58 3.02 -10.53
CA GLY A 38 18.23 2.16 -11.52
C GLY A 38 18.84 0.88 -10.95
N LEU A 39 18.41 0.46 -9.76
CA LEU A 39 18.92 -0.75 -9.08
C LEU A 39 18.28 -2.04 -9.62
N VAL A 40 17.25 -1.92 -10.47
CA VAL A 40 16.54 -3.04 -11.08
C VAL A 40 16.73 -3.01 -12.59
N GLU A 41 17.31 -4.08 -13.13
CA GLU A 41 17.42 -4.26 -14.58
C GLU A 41 16.05 -4.51 -15.21
N VAL A 42 15.73 -3.73 -16.24
CA VAL A 42 14.49 -3.81 -17.03
C VAL A 42 14.85 -4.13 -18.49
N THR A 43 14.12 -5.06 -19.07
CA THR A 43 14.37 -5.57 -20.44
C THR A 43 13.10 -5.53 -21.29
N SER A 44 13.22 -5.78 -22.59
CA SER A 44 12.08 -5.92 -23.52
C SER A 44 11.21 -7.17 -23.27
N ASN A 45 11.55 -8.02 -22.29
CA ASN A 45 10.73 -9.15 -21.85
C ASN A 45 9.92 -8.82 -20.57
N ASP A 46 9.97 -7.57 -20.11
CA ASP A 46 9.34 -7.15 -18.86
C ASP A 46 8.04 -6.38 -19.10
N ILE A 47 7.02 -6.72 -18.31
CA ILE A 47 5.82 -5.91 -18.09
C ILE A 47 6.00 -5.19 -16.76
N LEU A 48 5.80 -3.88 -16.75
CA LEU A 48 5.78 -3.08 -15.53
C LEU A 48 4.34 -2.74 -15.18
N ALA A 49 3.93 -3.00 -13.93
CA ALA A 49 2.60 -2.64 -13.43
C ALA A 49 2.70 -2.08 -12.00
N ASN A 50 2.00 -0.99 -11.71
CA ASN A 50 1.96 -0.32 -10.41
C ASN A 50 3.35 0.15 -9.91
N ILE A 51 4.24 0.48 -10.84
CA ILE A 51 5.60 0.99 -10.59
C ILE A 51 6.00 2.01 -11.64
N PRO A 52 7.00 2.87 -11.36
CA PRO A 52 7.47 3.87 -12.31
C PRO A 52 7.91 3.29 -13.65
N TYR A 53 7.68 4.07 -14.71
CA TYR A 53 8.12 3.71 -16.07
C TYR A 53 9.64 3.68 -16.18
N ILE A 54 10.15 2.63 -16.82
CA ILE A 54 11.54 2.51 -17.28
C ILE A 54 11.56 2.19 -18.76
N LYS A 55 12.32 2.97 -19.50
CA LYS A 55 12.50 2.78 -20.95
C LYS A 55 13.11 1.40 -21.24
N GLY A 56 12.52 0.70 -22.19
CA GLY A 56 12.98 -0.62 -22.63
C GLY A 56 12.12 -1.78 -22.16
N CYS A 57 11.14 -1.55 -21.27
CA CYS A 57 10.12 -2.55 -20.96
C CYS A 57 9.23 -2.85 -22.19
N LYS A 58 8.58 -4.01 -22.18
CA LYS A 58 7.63 -4.40 -23.25
C LYS A 58 6.29 -3.68 -23.11
N LEU A 59 5.74 -3.66 -21.89
CA LEU A 59 4.46 -3.01 -21.57
C LEU A 59 4.58 -2.29 -20.23
N TRP A 60 3.85 -1.19 -20.10
CA TRP A 60 3.74 -0.47 -18.86
C TRP A 60 2.30 -0.09 -18.55
N PHE A 61 1.89 -0.40 -17.29
CA PHE A 61 0.58 -0.04 -16.73
C PHE A 61 0.76 0.70 -15.42
N ASP A 62 0.09 1.85 -15.29
CA ASP A 62 0.13 2.61 -14.04
C ASP A 62 -1.10 3.49 -13.88
N HIS A 63 -1.38 3.90 -12.63
CA HIS A 63 -2.49 4.77 -12.28
C HIS A 63 -2.08 6.04 -11.51
N HIS A 64 -0.77 6.20 -11.23
CA HIS A 64 -0.24 7.32 -10.49
C HIS A 64 -0.08 8.58 -11.35
N SER A 65 -0.73 9.68 -10.96
CA SER A 65 -0.62 10.97 -11.68
C SER A 65 0.80 11.53 -11.71
N SER A 66 1.58 11.30 -10.66
CA SER A 66 2.97 11.74 -10.57
C SER A 66 3.87 11.19 -11.67
N GLU A 67 3.58 9.99 -12.18
CA GLU A 67 4.34 9.41 -13.30
C GLU A 67 4.06 10.14 -14.61
N SER A 68 2.81 10.52 -14.86
CA SER A 68 2.46 11.33 -16.04
C SER A 68 3.16 12.69 -16.03
N GLU A 69 3.29 13.32 -14.87
CA GLU A 69 4.03 14.57 -14.69
C GLU A 69 5.53 14.38 -14.90
N ARG A 70 6.11 13.30 -14.34
CA ARG A 70 7.54 12.99 -14.45
C ARG A 70 7.98 12.72 -15.89
N LEU A 71 7.17 12.01 -16.68
CA LEU A 71 7.52 11.59 -18.03
C LEU A 71 7.31 12.69 -19.08
N GLY A 72 6.37 13.58 -18.84
CA GLY A 72 5.97 14.59 -19.81
C GLY A 72 5.18 14.02 -21.01
N PRO A 73 4.61 14.91 -21.85
CA PRO A 73 3.60 14.54 -22.86
C PRO A 73 4.15 13.74 -24.06
N ASN A 74 5.45 13.71 -24.27
CA ASN A 74 6.08 13.12 -25.46
C ASN A 74 6.75 11.75 -25.19
N THR A 75 6.53 11.14 -24.03
CA THR A 75 7.09 9.84 -23.73
C THR A 75 6.28 8.73 -24.41
N TYR A 76 6.91 8.01 -25.32
CA TYR A 76 6.29 6.86 -25.98
C TYR A 76 6.53 5.57 -25.18
N PHE A 77 5.48 4.83 -24.92
CA PHE A 77 5.49 3.48 -24.34
C PHE A 77 4.32 2.64 -24.87
N GLU A 78 4.43 1.33 -24.82
CA GLU A 78 3.31 0.42 -25.05
C GLU A 78 2.60 0.14 -23.71
N GLY A 79 1.27 0.09 -23.71
CA GLY A 79 0.44 -0.09 -22.51
C GLY A 79 -0.41 1.14 -22.21
N VAL A 80 -0.79 1.34 -20.95
CA VAL A 80 -1.63 2.47 -20.53
C VAL A 80 -1.23 2.97 -19.15
N SER A 81 -1.02 4.28 -19.06
CA SER A 81 -0.94 5.01 -17.78
C SER A 81 -2.03 6.08 -17.76
N ARG A 82 -2.89 6.02 -16.77
CA ARG A 82 -3.98 6.99 -16.60
C ARG A 82 -4.50 6.97 -15.16
N LYS A 83 -5.08 8.06 -14.71
CA LYS A 83 -5.75 8.11 -13.41
C LYS A 83 -6.85 7.04 -13.34
N ALA A 84 -6.76 6.18 -12.35
CA ALA A 84 -7.72 5.12 -12.04
C ALA A 84 -7.69 4.82 -10.53
N PRO A 85 -8.68 4.10 -9.98
CA PRO A 85 -8.66 3.68 -8.57
C PRO A 85 -7.52 2.74 -8.22
N SER A 86 -7.04 1.92 -9.19
CA SER A 86 -5.93 0.98 -9.05
C SER A 86 -5.26 0.73 -10.40
N CYS A 87 -4.03 0.23 -10.40
CA CYS A 87 -3.35 -0.24 -11.61
C CYS A 87 -4.01 -1.51 -12.15
N ALA A 88 -4.49 -2.40 -11.29
CA ALA A 88 -5.24 -3.58 -11.69
C ALA A 88 -6.50 -3.23 -12.49
N ARG A 89 -7.19 -2.11 -12.16
CA ARG A 89 -8.28 -1.57 -12.96
C ARG A 89 -7.82 -1.18 -14.37
N VAL A 90 -6.66 -0.56 -14.48
CA VAL A 90 -6.08 -0.17 -15.79
C VAL A 90 -5.80 -1.41 -16.63
N VAL A 91 -5.15 -2.44 -16.08
CA VAL A 91 -4.88 -3.71 -16.74
C VAL A 91 -6.18 -4.41 -17.14
N TYR A 92 -7.15 -4.49 -16.23
CA TYR A 92 -8.44 -5.12 -16.44
C TYR A 92 -9.17 -4.51 -17.66
N GLU A 93 -9.29 -3.18 -17.71
CA GLU A 93 -9.98 -2.49 -18.80
C GLU A 93 -9.21 -2.54 -20.12
N TYR A 94 -7.88 -2.48 -20.08
CA TYR A 94 -7.03 -2.60 -21.26
C TYR A 94 -7.24 -3.93 -21.99
N TYR A 95 -7.43 -5.01 -21.24
CA TYR A 95 -7.65 -6.35 -21.81
C TYR A 95 -9.12 -6.73 -22.00
N GLY A 96 -10.05 -5.79 -21.91
CA GLY A 96 -11.45 -5.95 -22.32
C GLY A 96 -12.47 -6.03 -21.19
N GLY A 97 -12.05 -5.75 -19.94
CA GLY A 97 -12.96 -5.58 -18.80
C GLY A 97 -13.91 -6.75 -18.59
N ASP A 98 -15.17 -6.43 -18.28
CA ASP A 98 -16.21 -7.43 -17.99
C ASP A 98 -16.46 -8.42 -19.13
N GLU A 99 -16.25 -8.02 -20.37
CA GLU A 99 -16.48 -8.90 -21.54
C GLU A 99 -15.51 -10.08 -21.58
N LYS A 100 -14.23 -9.88 -21.20
CA LYS A 100 -13.18 -10.91 -21.27
C LYS A 100 -12.71 -11.40 -19.91
N LEU A 101 -12.77 -10.54 -18.91
CA LEU A 101 -12.23 -10.78 -17.59
C LEU A 101 -13.29 -10.69 -16.47
N GLY A 102 -14.59 -10.77 -16.81
CA GLY A 102 -15.71 -10.58 -15.90
C GLY A 102 -15.66 -11.41 -14.61
N ARG A 103 -15.02 -12.59 -14.64
CA ARG A 103 -14.79 -13.39 -13.41
C ARG A 103 -13.98 -12.66 -12.34
N PHE A 104 -13.19 -11.65 -12.71
CA PHE A 104 -12.36 -10.85 -11.81
C PHE A 104 -13.04 -9.56 -11.36
N SER A 105 -14.25 -9.26 -11.84
CA SER A 105 -14.92 -7.98 -11.56
C SER A 105 -15.08 -7.71 -10.07
N GLU A 106 -15.37 -8.74 -9.28
CA GLU A 106 -15.44 -8.62 -7.83
C GLU A 106 -14.06 -8.31 -7.21
N MET A 107 -13.03 -9.09 -7.54
CA MET A 107 -11.66 -8.84 -7.07
C MET A 107 -11.23 -7.40 -7.38
N ILE A 108 -11.40 -6.96 -8.64
CA ILE A 108 -11.02 -5.62 -9.08
C ILE A 108 -11.76 -4.52 -8.32
N ARG A 109 -13.06 -4.70 -8.05
CA ARG A 109 -13.83 -3.76 -7.21
C ARG A 109 -13.23 -3.61 -5.81
N TYR A 110 -12.76 -4.69 -5.20
CA TYR A 110 -12.14 -4.64 -3.88
C TYR A 110 -10.69 -4.13 -3.92
N VAL A 111 -9.94 -4.41 -4.97
CA VAL A 111 -8.62 -3.78 -5.18
C VAL A 111 -8.76 -2.27 -5.25
N ASP A 112 -9.66 -1.77 -6.10
CA ASP A 112 -9.99 -0.34 -6.21
C ASP A 112 -10.34 0.27 -4.84
N LYS A 113 -11.12 -0.45 -4.06
CA LYS A 113 -11.58 0.01 -2.74
C LYS A 113 -10.46 0.10 -1.73
N VAL A 114 -9.60 -0.92 -1.68
CA VAL A 114 -8.47 -0.99 -0.74
C VAL A 114 -7.38 0.01 -1.12
N ASP A 115 -7.05 0.11 -2.40
CA ASP A 115 -5.99 0.98 -2.88
C ASP A 115 -6.37 2.47 -2.75
N ALA A 116 -7.62 2.81 -3.08
CA ALA A 116 -8.17 4.15 -2.84
C ALA A 116 -8.51 4.42 -1.35
N ALA A 117 -8.25 3.48 -0.45
CA ALA A 117 -8.62 3.54 0.97
C ALA A 117 -10.11 3.90 1.20
N ASN A 118 -11.00 3.45 0.31
CA ASN A 118 -12.44 3.70 0.38
C ASN A 118 -13.15 2.62 1.21
N LEU A 119 -12.78 2.52 2.48
CA LEU A 119 -13.22 1.50 3.41
C LEU A 119 -14.22 2.07 4.42
N SER A 120 -15.24 1.29 4.76
CA SER A 120 -16.15 1.56 5.87
C SER A 120 -15.51 1.17 7.21
N SER A 121 -16.03 1.74 8.31
CA SER A 121 -15.62 1.34 9.66
C SER A 121 -15.81 -0.17 9.89
N GLN A 122 -16.88 -0.76 9.35
CA GLN A 122 -17.13 -2.20 9.49
C GLN A 122 -16.05 -3.04 8.79
N GLU A 123 -15.62 -2.66 7.59
CA GLU A 123 -14.56 -3.36 6.87
C GLU A 123 -13.18 -3.21 7.52
N ILE A 124 -12.95 -2.10 8.21
CA ILE A 124 -11.71 -1.87 8.97
C ILE A 124 -11.70 -2.72 10.24
N LEU A 125 -12.83 -2.79 10.97
CA LEU A 125 -12.94 -3.49 12.25
C LEU A 125 -13.06 -5.01 12.09
N ASN A 126 -13.78 -5.45 11.06
CA ASN A 126 -14.07 -6.86 10.79
C ASN A 126 -13.75 -7.21 9.33
N PRO A 127 -12.47 -7.14 8.93
CA PRO A 127 -12.10 -7.42 7.56
C PRO A 127 -12.36 -8.88 7.20
N HIS A 128 -12.88 -9.13 6.01
CA HIS A 128 -13.12 -10.45 5.45
C HIS A 128 -12.93 -10.44 3.94
N GLY A 129 -12.91 -11.61 3.32
CA GLY A 129 -12.80 -11.74 1.87
C GLY A 129 -11.60 -10.96 1.30
N TRP A 130 -11.80 -10.31 0.19
CA TRP A 130 -10.77 -9.54 -0.50
C TRP A 130 -10.20 -8.38 0.31
N VAL A 131 -10.98 -7.77 1.22
CA VAL A 131 -10.48 -6.71 2.11
C VAL A 131 -9.45 -7.27 3.09
N LEU A 132 -9.73 -8.43 3.68
CA LEU A 132 -8.78 -9.11 4.57
C LEU A 132 -7.50 -9.46 3.80
N LEU A 133 -7.61 -10.06 2.62
CA LEU A 133 -6.44 -10.36 1.79
C LEU A 133 -5.62 -9.10 1.49
N GLY A 134 -6.30 -7.99 1.16
CA GLY A 134 -5.65 -6.69 0.95
C GLY A 134 -4.85 -6.22 2.17
N PHE A 135 -5.38 -6.37 3.39
CA PHE A 135 -4.65 -6.03 4.61
C PHE A 135 -3.48 -6.97 4.91
N LEU A 136 -3.63 -8.27 4.61
CA LEU A 136 -2.52 -9.22 4.76
C LEU A 136 -1.36 -8.91 3.82
N MET A 137 -1.68 -8.40 2.62
CA MET A 137 -0.69 -8.07 1.58
C MET A 137 -0.16 -6.64 1.68
N ASP A 138 -0.72 -5.77 2.52
CA ASP A 138 -0.18 -4.42 2.75
C ASP A 138 1.09 -4.51 3.60
N PRO A 139 2.28 -4.11 3.07
CA PRO A 139 3.53 -4.12 3.84
C PRO A 139 3.46 -3.30 5.14
N ARG A 140 2.58 -2.27 5.16
CA ARG A 140 2.39 -1.38 6.30
C ARG A 140 1.62 -2.03 7.46
N THR A 141 0.93 -3.14 7.22
CA THR A 141 0.32 -3.97 8.28
C THR A 141 1.38 -4.57 9.20
N GLY A 142 2.56 -4.86 8.67
CA GLY A 142 3.71 -5.29 9.45
C GLY A 142 3.89 -6.81 9.56
N LEU A 143 3.13 -7.61 8.81
CA LEU A 143 3.31 -9.07 8.76
C LEU A 143 4.69 -9.49 8.23
N GLY A 144 5.37 -8.62 7.47
CA GLY A 144 6.74 -8.84 7.01
C GLY A 144 7.79 -8.94 8.13
N ARG A 145 7.46 -8.57 9.36
CA ARG A 145 8.36 -8.71 10.52
C ARG A 145 8.42 -10.15 11.08
N PHE A 146 7.45 -10.98 10.73
CA PHE A 146 7.43 -12.39 11.15
C PHE A 146 8.24 -13.24 10.16
N HIS A 147 9.24 -13.95 10.65
CA HIS A 147 10.15 -14.79 9.86
C HIS A 147 9.95 -16.29 10.10
N ASN A 148 8.94 -16.66 10.89
CA ASN A 148 8.63 -18.03 11.29
C ASN A 148 7.45 -18.64 10.51
N PHE A 149 7.01 -18.03 9.44
CA PHE A 149 6.02 -18.62 8.54
C PHE A 149 6.60 -19.78 7.73
N THR A 150 5.76 -20.71 7.34
CA THR A 150 6.15 -21.91 6.56
C THR A 150 6.84 -21.54 5.25
N ILE A 151 6.35 -20.50 4.56
CA ILE A 151 6.97 -19.92 3.37
C ILE A 151 7.18 -18.42 3.56
N SER A 152 8.13 -17.84 2.85
CA SER A 152 8.37 -16.40 2.88
C SER A 152 7.16 -15.60 2.35
N ASN A 153 7.08 -14.31 2.69
CA ASN A 153 6.05 -13.44 2.12
C ASN A 153 6.21 -13.25 0.61
N TYR A 154 7.43 -13.32 0.10
CA TYR A 154 7.70 -13.29 -1.33
C TYR A 154 7.10 -14.52 -2.04
N GLU A 155 7.40 -15.72 -1.55
CA GLU A 155 6.84 -16.98 -2.08
C GLU A 155 5.31 -17.01 -1.98
N LEU A 156 4.75 -16.46 -0.88
CA LEU A 156 3.31 -16.33 -0.74
C LEU A 156 2.71 -15.43 -1.82
N MET A 157 3.31 -14.27 -2.11
CA MET A 157 2.84 -13.37 -3.16
C MET A 157 2.84 -14.04 -4.53
N GLU A 158 3.89 -14.80 -4.86
CA GLU A 158 3.94 -15.58 -6.12
C GLU A 158 2.83 -16.63 -6.17
N LYS A 159 2.63 -17.37 -5.08
CA LYS A 159 1.57 -18.38 -4.97
C LYS A 159 0.18 -17.76 -5.08
N LEU A 160 -0.03 -16.60 -4.45
CA LEU A 160 -1.29 -15.87 -4.49
C LEU A 160 -1.62 -15.30 -5.88
N ALA A 161 -0.64 -14.83 -6.64
CA ALA A 161 -0.88 -14.35 -8.00
C ALA A 161 -1.48 -15.46 -8.90
N ARG A 162 -1.01 -16.71 -8.73
CA ARG A 162 -1.61 -17.88 -9.40
C ARG A 162 -2.96 -18.25 -8.81
N ALA A 163 -3.06 -18.28 -7.47
CA ALA A 163 -4.30 -18.65 -6.80
C ALA A 163 -5.44 -17.67 -7.14
N CYS A 164 -5.19 -16.36 -7.15
CA CYS A 164 -6.18 -15.35 -7.54
C CYS A 164 -6.61 -15.46 -9.01
N ALA A 165 -5.77 -16.04 -9.89
CA ALA A 165 -6.14 -16.31 -11.28
C ALA A 165 -7.12 -17.49 -11.42
N GLU A 166 -7.13 -18.43 -10.47
CA GLU A 166 -7.81 -19.71 -10.59
C GLU A 166 -8.95 -19.93 -9.58
N LYS A 167 -8.79 -19.41 -8.36
CA LYS A 167 -9.64 -19.68 -7.18
C LYS A 167 -10.50 -18.49 -6.80
N ASP A 168 -11.57 -18.76 -6.07
CA ASP A 168 -12.31 -17.72 -5.38
C ASP A 168 -11.65 -17.32 -4.03
N ILE A 169 -12.16 -16.25 -3.42
CA ILE A 169 -11.53 -15.68 -2.23
C ILE A 169 -11.60 -16.59 -1.01
N ASP A 170 -12.65 -17.36 -0.86
CA ASP A 170 -12.82 -18.26 0.30
C ASP A 170 -11.82 -19.41 0.21
N GLU A 171 -11.60 -19.98 -0.98
CA GLU A 171 -10.56 -20.97 -1.23
C GLU A 171 -9.15 -20.42 -0.98
N ILE A 172 -8.90 -19.16 -1.35
CA ILE A 172 -7.61 -18.49 -1.13
C ILE A 172 -7.36 -18.28 0.37
N LEU A 173 -8.35 -17.80 1.12
CA LEU A 173 -8.23 -17.60 2.56
C LEU A 173 -8.09 -18.93 3.32
N ASP A 174 -8.58 -20.02 2.75
CA ASP A 174 -8.45 -21.38 3.30
C ASP A 174 -7.09 -22.04 3.03
N MET A 175 -6.25 -21.46 2.16
CA MET A 175 -4.89 -21.98 1.93
C MET A 175 -4.07 -21.94 3.24
N PRO A 176 -3.32 -23.01 3.56
CA PRO A 176 -2.58 -23.09 4.83
C PRO A 176 -1.64 -21.91 5.06
N ASP A 177 -0.89 -21.51 4.03
CA ASP A 177 0.06 -20.40 4.11
C ASP A 177 -0.64 -19.03 4.31
N VAL A 178 -1.87 -18.87 3.83
CA VAL A 178 -2.68 -17.67 4.07
C VAL A 178 -3.26 -17.72 5.49
N LYS A 179 -3.77 -18.87 5.94
CA LYS A 179 -4.29 -19.05 7.30
C LYS A 179 -3.28 -18.72 8.39
N GLU A 180 -1.99 -19.05 8.18
CA GLU A 180 -0.93 -18.61 9.11
C GLU A 180 -0.93 -17.09 9.31
N ARG A 181 -1.04 -16.32 8.22
CA ARG A 181 -1.05 -14.84 8.28
C ARG A 181 -2.35 -14.31 8.87
N VAL A 182 -3.49 -14.93 8.50
CA VAL A 182 -4.80 -14.58 9.07
C VAL A 182 -4.79 -14.75 10.59
N THR A 183 -4.25 -15.87 11.07
CA THR A 183 -4.14 -16.14 12.51
C THR A 183 -3.32 -15.07 13.21
N VAL A 184 -2.10 -14.81 12.73
CA VAL A 184 -1.21 -13.78 13.31
C VAL A 184 -1.85 -12.40 13.24
N TYR A 185 -2.50 -12.05 12.12
CA TYR A 185 -3.18 -10.76 11.97
C TYR A 185 -4.24 -10.56 13.06
N PHE A 186 -5.12 -11.53 13.29
CA PHE A 186 -6.17 -11.39 14.30
C PHE A 186 -5.64 -11.46 15.74
N GLU A 187 -4.67 -12.31 16.02
CA GLU A 187 -3.99 -12.37 17.34
C GLU A 187 -3.33 -11.03 17.69
N GLN A 188 -2.74 -10.36 16.70
CA GLN A 188 -2.07 -9.08 16.89
C GLN A 188 -3.02 -7.88 16.95
N THR A 189 -4.23 -8.00 16.41
CA THR A 189 -5.16 -6.85 16.24
C THR A 189 -5.51 -6.17 17.58
N GLU A 190 -5.78 -6.95 18.65
CA GLU A 190 -6.08 -6.36 19.95
C GLU A 190 -4.86 -5.71 20.59
N LEU A 191 -3.69 -6.33 20.46
CA LEU A 191 -2.43 -5.76 20.95
C LEU A 191 -2.09 -4.44 20.22
N PHE A 192 -2.32 -4.42 18.91
CA PHE A 192 -2.18 -3.20 18.10
C PHE A 192 -3.17 -2.12 18.53
N ARG A 193 -4.44 -2.47 18.79
CA ARG A 193 -5.48 -1.56 19.26
C ARG A 193 -5.08 -0.90 20.60
N GLU A 194 -4.63 -1.69 21.55
CA GLU A 194 -4.21 -1.20 22.88
C GLU A 194 -2.94 -0.33 22.75
N MET A 195 -1.99 -0.73 21.90
CA MET A 195 -0.82 0.09 21.60
C MET A 195 -1.22 1.47 21.05
N VAL A 196 -2.13 1.50 20.06
CA VAL A 196 -2.64 2.74 19.47
C VAL A 196 -3.29 3.61 20.54
N LYS A 197 -4.21 3.07 21.36
CA LYS A 197 -4.86 3.83 22.45
C LYS A 197 -3.86 4.42 23.43
N LYS A 198 -2.81 3.67 23.76
CA LYS A 198 -1.79 4.08 24.74
C LYS A 198 -0.89 5.22 24.22
N HIS A 199 -0.62 5.24 22.91
CA HIS A 199 0.40 6.11 22.31
C HIS A 199 -0.19 7.21 21.41
N VAL A 200 -1.52 7.33 21.33
CA VAL A 200 -2.19 8.39 20.58
C VAL A 200 -2.54 9.55 21.48
N THR A 201 -2.19 10.75 21.04
CA THR A 201 -2.67 12.02 21.59
C THR A 201 -3.54 12.72 20.56
N VAL A 202 -4.71 13.21 20.99
CA VAL A 202 -5.61 14.03 20.15
C VAL A 202 -5.22 15.50 20.31
N THR A 203 -4.94 16.15 19.19
CA THR A 203 -4.60 17.59 19.15
C THR A 203 -5.43 18.26 18.06
N GLY A 204 -6.56 18.85 18.46
CA GLY A 204 -7.54 19.40 17.52
C GLY A 204 -8.08 18.31 16.60
N ASN A 205 -7.91 18.51 15.29
CA ASN A 205 -8.34 17.55 14.26
C ASN A 205 -7.30 16.43 14.03
N ALA A 206 -6.13 16.50 14.65
CA ALA A 206 -5.03 15.57 14.42
C ALA A 206 -4.93 14.48 15.48
N LEU A 207 -4.65 13.26 15.04
CA LEU A 207 -4.23 12.13 15.86
C LEU A 207 -2.70 12.02 15.78
N VAL A 208 -2.03 12.11 16.90
CA VAL A 208 -0.57 11.98 16.96
C VAL A 208 -0.22 10.65 17.64
N ALA A 209 0.19 9.67 16.85
CA ALA A 209 0.66 8.36 17.29
C ALA A 209 2.19 8.38 17.37
N ASP A 210 2.75 8.67 18.54
CA ASP A 210 4.20 8.64 18.76
C ASP A 210 4.62 7.25 19.27
N LEU A 211 5.24 6.49 18.39
CA LEU A 211 5.72 5.14 18.65
C LEU A 211 7.26 5.06 18.73
N ARG A 212 7.94 6.18 18.86
CA ARG A 212 9.40 6.16 19.07
C ARG A 212 9.74 5.41 20.36
N GLY A 213 10.71 4.52 20.29
CA GLY A 213 11.12 3.68 21.41
C GLY A 213 10.13 2.58 21.82
N VAL A 214 9.00 2.45 21.11
CA VAL A 214 8.04 1.36 21.35
C VAL A 214 8.54 0.07 20.71
N ASP A 215 8.68 -0.97 21.53
CA ASP A 215 9.12 -2.30 21.09
C ASP A 215 8.37 -3.37 21.92
N PRO A 216 7.65 -4.30 21.29
CA PRO A 216 7.42 -4.38 19.84
C PRO A 216 6.35 -3.40 19.33
N ILE A 217 6.46 -2.97 18.07
CA ILE A 217 5.34 -2.39 17.35
C ILE A 217 4.48 -3.54 16.84
N TYR A 218 3.26 -3.66 17.36
CA TYR A 218 2.34 -4.73 16.97
C TYR A 218 1.85 -4.59 15.53
N THR A 219 1.49 -5.71 14.93
CA THR A 219 0.93 -5.78 13.57
C THR A 219 -0.55 -5.41 13.58
N GLY A 220 -0.97 -4.59 12.63
CA GLY A 220 -2.36 -4.22 12.53
C GLY A 220 -2.67 -3.30 11.34
N ASN A 221 -3.95 -3.18 11.05
CA ASN A 221 -4.45 -2.28 10.04
C ASN A 221 -4.31 -0.82 10.50
N ARG A 222 -3.48 -0.04 9.80
CA ARG A 222 -3.24 1.38 10.12
C ARG A 222 -4.49 2.25 10.14
N PHE A 223 -5.57 1.84 9.45
CA PHE A 223 -6.83 2.59 9.42
C PHE A 223 -7.65 2.42 10.70
N LEU A 224 -7.30 1.44 11.56
CA LEU A 224 -7.98 1.21 12.83
C LEU A 224 -8.01 2.47 13.71
N ILE A 225 -6.98 3.29 13.67
CA ILE A 225 -6.91 4.55 14.44
C ILE A 225 -8.13 5.45 14.17
N TYR A 226 -8.62 5.49 12.92
CA TYR A 226 -9.76 6.34 12.55
C TYR A 226 -11.12 5.78 12.99
N THR A 227 -11.20 4.48 13.29
CA THR A 227 -12.40 3.90 13.89
C THR A 227 -12.44 4.11 15.40
N LEU A 228 -11.29 4.26 16.04
CA LEU A 228 -11.17 4.59 17.47
C LEU A 228 -11.44 6.08 17.72
N TYR A 229 -11.09 6.94 16.77
CA TYR A 229 -11.20 8.39 16.84
C TYR A 229 -11.87 8.94 15.57
N PRO A 230 -13.17 8.71 15.36
CA PRO A 230 -13.85 8.99 14.09
C PRO A 230 -14.05 10.47 13.80
N GLU A 231 -13.90 11.33 14.79
CA GLU A 231 -14.08 12.77 14.65
C GLU A 231 -12.83 13.47 14.08
N GLN A 232 -11.65 12.89 14.26
CA GLN A 232 -10.40 13.43 13.74
C GLN A 232 -10.23 13.11 12.25
N ASN A 233 -9.68 14.06 11.51
CA ASN A 233 -9.63 13.97 10.05
C ASN A 233 -8.22 13.72 9.49
N ILE A 234 -7.19 13.70 10.36
CA ILE A 234 -5.80 13.49 9.95
C ILE A 234 -5.03 12.74 11.05
N SER A 235 -4.04 11.95 10.67
CA SER A 235 -3.14 11.29 11.62
C SER A 235 -1.67 11.54 11.28
N LEU A 236 -0.86 11.61 12.35
CA LEU A 236 0.59 11.59 12.31
C LEU A 236 1.05 10.28 12.96
N TRP A 237 1.83 9.50 12.24
CA TRP A 237 2.52 8.34 12.77
C TRP A 237 4.00 8.66 12.85
N ILE A 238 4.56 8.58 14.04
CA ILE A 238 5.96 8.93 14.32
C ILE A 238 6.64 7.66 14.82
N VAL A 239 7.66 7.20 14.11
CA VAL A 239 8.37 5.96 14.44
C VAL A 239 9.87 6.15 14.31
N ASP A 240 10.64 5.33 15.01
CA ASP A 240 12.08 5.23 14.78
C ASP A 240 12.35 4.71 13.36
N GLY A 241 13.23 5.34 12.64
CA GLY A 241 13.74 4.82 11.38
C GLY A 241 14.64 3.59 11.59
N ARG A 242 15.15 3.03 10.49
CA ARG A 242 15.96 1.82 10.53
C ARG A 242 17.15 2.02 11.47
N ASN A 243 17.35 1.08 12.40
CA ASN A 243 18.39 1.13 13.42
C ASN A 243 18.37 2.43 14.27
N LYS A 244 17.22 3.09 14.37
CA LYS A 244 17.03 4.39 15.06
C LYS A 244 17.93 5.50 14.52
N ALA A 245 18.33 5.41 13.24
CA ALA A 245 19.22 6.39 12.61
C ALA A 245 18.56 7.76 12.38
N ASN A 246 17.23 7.79 12.29
CA ASN A 246 16.42 8.99 12.10
C ASN A 246 15.01 8.76 12.64
N THR A 247 14.17 9.79 12.58
CA THR A 247 12.74 9.73 12.89
C THR A 247 11.94 9.80 11.59
N VAL A 248 10.98 8.88 11.43
CA VAL A 248 10.05 8.85 10.29
C VAL A 248 8.72 9.44 10.73
N ILE A 249 8.22 10.42 10.00
CA ILE A 249 6.93 11.07 10.23
C ILE A 249 6.06 10.80 9.01
N THR A 250 4.96 10.07 9.21
CA THR A 250 3.96 9.82 8.16
C THR A 250 2.66 10.53 8.52
N VAL A 251 2.17 11.33 7.61
CA VAL A 251 0.89 12.06 7.75
C VAL A 251 -0.11 11.51 6.76
N GLY A 252 -1.35 11.31 7.19
CA GLY A 252 -2.40 10.82 6.30
C GLY A 252 -3.79 11.25 6.71
N TYR A 253 -4.66 11.44 5.73
CA TYR A 253 -6.07 11.74 5.96
C TYR A 253 -6.80 10.56 6.59
N SER A 254 -7.79 10.89 7.40
CA SER A 254 -8.77 9.90 7.84
C SER A 254 -9.54 9.34 6.66
N VAL A 255 -9.71 8.01 6.65
CA VAL A 255 -10.56 7.33 5.67
C VAL A 255 -12.04 7.38 6.07
N ILE A 256 -12.33 7.76 7.30
CA ILE A 256 -13.69 7.91 7.87
C ILE A 256 -14.13 9.38 7.77
N ASN A 257 -13.44 10.28 8.45
CA ASN A 257 -13.69 11.72 8.37
C ASN A 257 -12.78 12.37 7.31
N ARG A 258 -13.28 12.50 6.10
CA ARG A 258 -12.53 12.99 4.93
C ARG A 258 -12.54 14.52 4.79
N SER A 259 -12.68 15.25 5.89
CA SER A 259 -12.78 16.72 5.89
C SER A 259 -11.44 17.45 5.89
N ALA A 260 -10.30 16.75 5.96
CA ALA A 260 -8.99 17.38 5.89
C ALA A 260 -8.74 18.02 4.52
N THR A 261 -8.03 19.16 4.51
CA THR A 261 -7.79 19.97 3.28
C THR A 261 -6.31 20.30 3.04
N VAL A 262 -5.44 20.01 4.01
CA VAL A 262 -4.00 20.33 3.90
C VAL A 262 -3.34 19.48 2.80
N ASP A 263 -2.53 20.06 1.94
CA ASP A 263 -1.70 19.30 0.99
C ASP A 263 -0.54 18.63 1.76
N VAL A 264 -0.77 17.36 2.12
CA VAL A 264 0.20 16.56 2.89
C VAL A 264 1.48 16.30 2.09
N GLY A 265 1.36 16.07 0.78
CA GLY A 265 2.52 15.84 -0.08
C GLY A 265 3.47 17.02 -0.09
N SER A 266 2.94 18.23 -0.33
CA SER A 266 3.70 19.48 -0.30
C SER A 266 4.26 19.77 1.11
N LEU A 267 3.48 19.49 2.15
CA LEU A 267 3.93 19.62 3.53
C LEU A 267 5.13 18.74 3.83
N MET A 268 5.06 17.45 3.49
CA MET A 268 6.17 16.53 3.72
C MET A 268 7.39 16.84 2.85
N LEU A 269 7.18 17.34 1.62
CA LEU A 269 8.25 17.78 0.74
C LEU A 269 9.07 18.92 1.35
N SER A 270 8.42 19.84 2.09
CA SER A 270 9.12 20.95 2.76
C SER A 270 10.09 20.48 3.86
N TYR A 271 9.99 19.23 4.31
CA TYR A 271 10.90 18.59 5.26
C TYR A 271 11.77 17.50 4.58
N GLY A 272 11.96 17.57 3.26
CA GLY A 272 12.81 16.63 2.52
C GLY A 272 12.18 15.26 2.23
N GLY A 273 10.87 15.15 2.43
CA GLY A 273 10.08 13.96 2.13
C GLY A 273 9.29 14.08 0.84
N GLY A 274 8.07 13.54 0.84
CA GLY A 274 7.15 13.62 -0.29
C GLY A 274 5.87 12.85 -0.06
N GLY A 275 5.01 12.82 -1.07
CA GLY A 275 3.73 12.12 -1.00
C GLY A 275 2.72 12.62 -2.02
N HIS A 276 1.47 12.34 -1.73
CA HIS A 276 0.30 12.82 -2.46
C HIS A 276 -0.47 13.82 -1.59
N GLN A 277 -1.47 14.46 -2.17
CA GLN A 277 -2.30 15.43 -1.46
C GLN A 277 -2.81 14.91 -0.11
N GLN A 278 -3.17 13.63 0.00
CA GLN A 278 -3.81 13.06 1.18
C GLN A 278 -2.87 12.27 2.09
N VAL A 279 -1.66 11.97 1.67
CA VAL A 279 -0.70 11.17 2.44
C VAL A 279 0.73 11.48 2.04
N GLY A 280 1.62 11.56 3.02
CA GLY A 280 3.04 11.79 2.76
C GLY A 280 3.90 11.35 3.93
N THR A 281 5.20 11.26 3.67
CA THR A 281 6.19 10.83 4.66
C THR A 281 7.46 11.64 4.51
N CYS A 282 8.09 11.99 5.62
CA CYS A 282 9.45 12.50 5.65
C CYS A 282 10.31 11.73 6.67
N GLN A 283 11.62 11.80 6.49
CA GLN A 283 12.60 11.26 7.42
C GLN A 283 13.50 12.42 7.87
N VAL A 284 13.57 12.64 9.16
CA VAL A 284 14.29 13.79 9.74
C VAL A 284 15.33 13.34 10.74
N ALA A 285 16.38 14.13 10.93
CA ALA A 285 17.38 13.86 11.96
C ALA A 285 16.74 13.83 13.36
N ASN A 286 17.19 12.95 14.24
CA ASN A 286 16.59 12.80 15.57
C ASN A 286 16.65 14.09 16.39
N GLU A 287 17.69 14.89 16.24
CA GLU A 287 17.85 16.19 16.90
C GLU A 287 16.81 17.23 16.47
N ASP A 288 16.27 17.13 15.25
CA ASP A 288 15.26 18.04 14.71
C ASP A 288 13.83 17.51 14.89
N ALA A 289 13.67 16.25 15.25
CA ALA A 289 12.38 15.54 15.19
C ALA A 289 11.28 16.25 16.00
N ASP A 290 11.54 16.59 17.25
CA ASP A 290 10.52 17.19 18.11
C ASP A 290 10.06 18.57 17.60
N ARG A 291 10.99 19.38 17.10
CA ARG A 291 10.67 20.67 16.47
C ARG A 291 9.79 20.48 15.25
N ILE A 292 10.19 19.57 14.34
CA ILE A 292 9.45 19.33 13.09
C ILE A 292 8.08 18.71 13.38
N ILE A 293 7.97 17.79 14.34
CA ILE A 293 6.69 17.22 14.77
C ILE A 293 5.75 18.34 15.25
N ALA A 294 6.23 19.26 16.10
CA ALA A 294 5.43 20.38 16.58
C ALA A 294 4.97 21.29 15.42
N GLU A 295 5.85 21.61 14.49
CA GLU A 295 5.52 22.42 13.30
C GLU A 295 4.48 21.72 12.40
N VAL A 296 4.60 20.41 12.19
CA VAL A 296 3.64 19.63 11.40
C VAL A 296 2.27 19.62 12.07
N ILE A 297 2.22 19.36 13.38
CA ILE A 297 0.96 19.40 14.17
C ILE A 297 0.26 20.74 14.02
N GLU A 298 0.98 21.86 14.13
CA GLU A 298 0.42 23.20 13.95
C GLU A 298 -0.20 23.42 12.57
N LYS A 299 0.39 22.84 11.53
CA LYS A 299 -0.08 23.01 10.14
C LYS A 299 -1.26 22.12 9.76
N VAL A 300 -1.54 21.07 10.53
CA VAL A 300 -2.58 20.08 10.20
C VAL A 300 -3.77 20.07 11.16
N ARG A 301 -3.66 20.74 12.30
CA ARG A 301 -4.73 20.79 13.32
C ARG A 301 -5.90 21.72 12.97
#